data_85e5b46d66d6afae5b053f3c55164209
#
_entry.id   85e5b46d66d6afae5b053f3c55164209
#
_cell.length_a   1.000
_cell.length_b   1.000
_cell.length_c   1.000
_cell.angle_alpha   90.00
_cell.angle_beta   90.00
_cell.angle_gamma   90.00
#
_symmetry.space_group_name_H-M   'P 1'
#
loop_
_entity.id
_entity.type
_entity.pdbx_description
1 polymer ?
#
loop_
_entity_poly.entity_id
_entity_poly.type
_entity_poly.pdbx_seq_one_letter_code
_entity_poly.pdbx_strand_id
1 'polypeptide(L)'
;MSSELVSLRMLLVGAAPAHQDLWRDAVTLAPVPIEFESATAATAEAALSRGGVDICVLDAALDGAEAASVIAVARTGQPAPLVIACVAPGGAHPDKIDGVLPAPADAIDARKVVDICVRAKMPTQVLIAADSESLRSVVHKILIASRFDLYVQEAAGAASTLDRLSKSDFGLVFLDHNMPGLNGADILEGIKDVRPDVTVVMMSSTLMRGAAWRPRLSETFAFLKKPFYPADVDAVLQRYFGLSGPQ
;
A
#
# COMPACT_ATOMS: atom_id res chain seq x y z
N MET A 1 11.01 15.29 -21.89
CA MET A 1 11.12 15.28 -20.44
C MET A 1 11.82 13.97 -20.08
N SER A 2 13.05 14.05 -19.59
CA SER A 2 13.84 12.87 -19.20
C SER A 2 13.09 12.16 -18.06
N SER A 3 12.69 10.92 -18.29
CA SER A 3 12.26 10.03 -17.23
C SER A 3 13.48 9.81 -16.33
N GLU A 4 13.60 10.53 -15.23
CA GLU A 4 14.51 10.12 -14.18
C GLU A 4 14.08 8.71 -13.77
N LEU A 5 14.96 7.75 -13.99
CA LEU A 5 14.76 6.39 -13.48
C LEU A 5 14.69 6.50 -11.97
N VAL A 6 13.50 6.28 -11.42
CA VAL A 6 13.31 6.22 -9.98
C VAL A 6 14.13 5.04 -9.47
N SER A 7 15.23 5.34 -8.78
CA SER A 7 16.03 4.34 -8.06
C SER A 7 15.57 4.32 -6.61
N LEU A 8 15.25 3.15 -6.08
CA LEU A 8 14.88 2.96 -4.68
C LEU A 8 16.08 2.47 -3.87
N ARG A 9 16.17 2.88 -2.61
CA ARG A 9 17.19 2.37 -1.68
C ARG A 9 16.54 1.47 -0.64
N MET A 10 16.94 0.19 -0.65
CA MET A 10 16.43 -0.85 0.25
C MET A 10 17.50 -1.26 1.25
N LEU A 11 17.18 -1.15 2.55
CA LEU A 11 17.99 -1.62 3.65
C LEU A 11 17.37 -2.89 4.25
N LEU A 12 18.11 -3.99 4.22
CA LEU A 12 17.76 -5.25 4.91
C LEU A 12 18.48 -5.32 6.25
N VAL A 13 17.76 -5.56 7.34
CA VAL A 13 18.34 -5.56 8.69
C VAL A 13 18.20 -6.94 9.36
N GLY A 14 19.28 -7.45 9.91
CA GLY A 14 19.32 -8.65 10.74
C GLY A 14 19.45 -9.97 10.00
N ALA A 15 19.46 -9.98 8.66
CA ALA A 15 19.55 -11.21 7.89
C ALA A 15 20.93 -11.89 7.99
N ALA A 16 20.93 -13.21 8.17
CA ALA A 16 22.12 -14.04 8.07
C ALA A 16 22.74 -13.98 6.64
N PRO A 17 24.05 -14.21 6.48
CA PRO A 17 24.71 -14.09 5.17
C PRO A 17 24.03 -14.86 4.03
N ALA A 18 23.61 -16.11 4.27
CA ALA A 18 22.89 -16.90 3.28
C ALA A 18 21.56 -16.28 2.83
N HIS A 19 20.85 -15.61 3.74
CA HIS A 19 19.62 -14.87 3.42
C HIS A 19 19.93 -13.58 2.66
N GLN A 20 21.05 -12.90 2.94
CA GLN A 20 21.44 -11.69 2.21
C GLN A 20 21.65 -11.95 0.71
N ASP A 21 22.23 -13.08 0.34
CA ASP A 21 22.43 -13.45 -1.07
C ASP A 21 21.09 -13.67 -1.77
N LEU A 22 20.15 -14.33 -1.09
CA LEU A 22 18.79 -14.54 -1.59
C LEU A 22 18.07 -13.21 -1.89
N TRP A 23 18.22 -12.23 -1.02
CA TRP A 23 17.65 -10.88 -1.22
C TRP A 23 18.36 -10.11 -2.35
N ARG A 24 19.68 -10.25 -2.46
CA ARG A 24 20.46 -9.61 -3.52
C ARG A 24 20.02 -10.10 -4.90
N ASP A 25 19.80 -11.41 -5.06
CA ASP A 25 19.29 -11.98 -6.29
C ASP A 25 17.86 -11.49 -6.60
N ALA A 26 17.00 -11.44 -5.58
CA ALA A 26 15.63 -10.95 -5.75
C ALA A 26 15.57 -9.49 -6.20
N VAL A 27 16.42 -8.63 -5.65
CA VAL A 27 16.50 -7.20 -5.96
C VAL A 27 16.98 -6.95 -7.40
N THR A 28 17.91 -7.77 -7.94
CA THR A 28 18.40 -7.60 -9.32
C THR A 28 17.31 -7.80 -10.37
N LEU A 29 16.25 -8.52 -10.02
CA LEU A 29 15.10 -8.79 -10.88
C LEU A 29 13.96 -7.76 -10.71
N ALA A 30 14.12 -6.75 -9.86
CA ALA A 30 13.07 -5.77 -9.60
C ALA A 30 12.72 -4.94 -10.87
N PRO A 31 11.46 -4.47 -11.00
CA PRO A 31 11.03 -3.70 -12.17
C PRO A 31 11.62 -2.29 -12.22
N VAL A 32 12.24 -1.84 -11.12
CA VAL A 32 12.96 -0.56 -11.00
C VAL A 32 14.33 -0.82 -10.39
N PRO A 33 15.34 0.02 -10.67
CA PRO A 33 16.66 -0.08 -10.02
C PRO A 33 16.54 0.04 -8.50
N ILE A 34 17.20 -0.87 -7.77
CA ILE A 34 17.24 -0.84 -6.30
C ILE A 34 18.70 -0.87 -5.84
N GLU A 35 19.10 0.16 -5.09
CA GLU A 35 20.34 0.14 -4.33
C GLU A 35 20.10 -0.67 -3.05
N PHE A 36 20.71 -1.86 -2.99
CA PHE A 36 20.52 -2.80 -1.88
C PHE A 36 21.69 -2.74 -0.90
N GLU A 37 21.38 -2.48 0.38
CA GLU A 37 22.32 -2.55 1.49
C GLU A 37 21.81 -3.54 2.55
N SER A 38 22.70 -4.33 3.15
CA SER A 38 22.37 -5.18 4.29
C SER A 38 23.15 -4.74 5.52
N ALA A 39 22.50 -4.76 6.68
CA ALA A 39 23.05 -4.28 7.94
C ALA A 39 22.68 -5.21 9.11
N THR A 40 23.50 -5.19 10.16
CA THR A 40 23.10 -5.67 11.48
C THR A 40 22.25 -4.58 12.18
N ALA A 41 21.57 -4.90 13.28
CA ALA A 41 20.85 -3.89 14.06
C ALA A 41 21.73 -2.69 14.42
N ALA A 42 22.95 -2.94 14.88
CA ALA A 42 23.92 -1.92 15.29
C ALA A 42 24.37 -0.99 14.14
N THR A 43 24.51 -1.52 12.93
CA THR A 43 24.93 -0.73 11.75
C THR A 43 23.76 -0.09 11.00
N ALA A 44 22.55 -0.62 11.17
CA ALA A 44 21.33 -0.10 10.55
C ALA A 44 21.01 1.32 11.01
N GLU A 45 21.23 1.64 12.27
CA GLU A 45 21.02 3.00 12.81
C GLU A 45 21.86 4.05 12.08
N ALA A 46 23.13 3.74 11.80
CA ALA A 46 24.01 4.62 11.04
C ALA A 46 23.56 4.74 9.57
N ALA A 47 23.09 3.64 8.94
CA ALA A 47 22.57 3.66 7.59
C ALA A 47 21.31 4.52 7.47
N LEU A 48 20.36 4.37 8.39
CA LEU A 48 19.12 5.13 8.44
C LEU A 48 19.36 6.62 8.74
N SER A 49 20.31 6.92 9.65
CA SER A 49 20.67 8.31 10.01
C SER A 49 21.32 9.08 8.85
N ARG A 50 21.96 8.40 7.88
CA ARG A 50 22.45 9.02 6.66
C ARG A 50 21.33 9.51 5.73
N GLY A 51 20.11 8.98 5.96
CA GLY A 51 18.94 9.30 5.15
C GLY A 51 18.93 8.64 3.76
N GLY A 52 17.83 8.85 3.03
CA GLY A 52 17.67 8.37 1.66
C GLY A 52 17.32 6.88 1.56
N VAL A 53 17.04 6.18 2.65
CA VAL A 53 16.46 4.83 2.63
C VAL A 53 14.96 4.95 2.33
N ASP A 54 14.49 4.27 1.28
CA ASP A 54 13.07 4.24 0.92
C ASP A 54 12.32 3.09 1.57
N ILE A 55 12.99 1.94 1.68
CA ILE A 55 12.42 0.70 2.20
C ILE A 55 13.39 0.12 3.24
N CYS A 56 12.90 -0.14 4.44
CA CYS A 56 13.62 -0.83 5.50
C CYS A 56 12.91 -2.17 5.77
N VAL A 57 13.58 -3.28 5.50
CA VAL A 57 13.06 -4.63 5.74
C VAL A 57 13.74 -5.20 6.97
N LEU A 58 12.95 -5.61 7.95
CA LEU A 58 13.39 -6.28 9.16
C LEU A 58 13.28 -7.79 8.94
N ASP A 59 14.40 -8.51 9.02
CA ASP A 59 14.43 -9.97 8.89
C ASP A 59 13.81 -10.64 10.13
N ALA A 60 13.22 -11.81 9.94
CA ALA A 60 12.59 -12.60 11.00
C ALA A 60 13.56 -13.06 12.10
N ALA A 61 14.87 -13.02 11.84
CA ALA A 61 15.91 -13.37 12.80
C ALA A 61 16.21 -12.24 13.80
N LEU A 62 15.73 -11.03 13.56
CA LEU A 62 15.93 -9.87 14.42
C LEU A 62 15.14 -10.04 15.72
N ASP A 63 15.77 -9.82 16.88
CA ASP A 63 15.03 -9.83 18.13
C ASP A 63 14.16 -8.58 18.32
N GLY A 64 13.19 -8.66 19.24
CA GLY A 64 12.22 -7.59 19.43
C GLY A 64 12.82 -6.26 19.92
N ALA A 65 13.92 -6.30 20.69
CA ALA A 65 14.57 -5.10 21.20
C ALA A 65 15.39 -4.42 20.08
N GLU A 66 16.12 -5.21 19.30
CA GLU A 66 16.85 -4.75 18.11
C GLU A 66 15.90 -4.14 17.09
N ALA A 67 14.79 -4.84 16.79
CA ALA A 67 13.76 -4.34 15.87
C ALA A 67 13.19 -3.00 16.34
N ALA A 68 12.87 -2.87 17.63
CA ALA A 68 12.34 -1.63 18.21
C ALA A 68 13.31 -0.46 18.08
N SER A 69 14.62 -0.69 18.31
CA SER A 69 15.67 0.32 18.14
C SER A 69 15.77 0.80 16.70
N VAL A 70 15.84 -0.12 15.74
CA VAL A 70 15.89 0.18 14.30
C VAL A 70 14.65 0.95 13.85
N ILE A 71 13.47 0.54 14.28
CA ILE A 71 12.21 1.23 13.95
C ILE A 71 12.20 2.66 14.52
N ALA A 72 12.66 2.85 15.75
CA ALA A 72 12.71 4.17 16.36
C ALA A 72 13.55 5.15 15.52
N VAL A 73 14.72 4.72 15.04
CA VAL A 73 15.58 5.53 14.16
C VAL A 73 14.93 5.73 12.79
N ALA A 74 14.37 4.69 12.19
CA ALA A 74 13.69 4.79 10.89
C ALA A 74 12.56 5.83 10.89
N ARG A 75 11.85 5.98 12.01
CA ARG A 75 10.74 6.96 12.15
C ARG A 75 11.21 8.41 12.34
N THR A 76 12.49 8.67 12.56
CA THR A 76 13.05 10.04 12.62
C THR A 76 13.42 10.58 11.24
N GLY A 77 13.54 9.72 10.22
CA GLY A 77 13.88 10.10 8.84
C GLY A 77 12.81 10.99 8.18
N GLN A 78 13.25 11.87 7.28
CA GLN A 78 12.36 12.71 6.47
C GLN A 78 12.83 12.71 5.01
N PRO A 79 12.09 12.02 4.11
CA PRO A 79 10.93 11.15 4.40
C PRO A 79 11.32 9.90 5.18
N ALA A 80 10.40 9.40 6.02
CA ALA A 80 10.60 8.15 6.70
C ALA A 80 10.50 6.97 5.70
N PRO A 81 11.35 5.93 5.82
CA PRO A 81 11.26 4.75 4.98
C PRO A 81 9.98 3.96 5.26
N LEU A 82 9.54 3.19 4.27
CA LEU A 82 8.56 2.13 4.47
C LEU A 82 9.22 1.00 5.29
N VAL A 83 8.70 0.71 6.47
CA VAL A 83 9.26 -0.31 7.38
C VAL A 83 8.41 -1.57 7.32
N ILE A 84 8.99 -2.65 6.82
CA ILE A 84 8.33 -3.95 6.66
C ILE A 84 9.01 -4.97 7.56
N ALA A 85 8.23 -5.72 8.32
CA ALA A 85 8.74 -6.87 9.08
C ALA A 85 8.46 -8.17 8.32
N CYS A 86 9.49 -8.95 8.06
CA CYS A 86 9.36 -10.33 7.62
C CYS A 86 9.23 -11.23 8.86
N VAL A 87 8.17 -12.05 8.93
CA VAL A 87 7.93 -12.89 10.10
C VAL A 87 7.75 -14.37 9.70
N ALA A 88 8.19 -15.25 10.56
CA ALA A 88 7.89 -16.68 10.41
C ALA A 88 6.39 -16.93 10.59
N PRO A 89 5.83 -18.03 10.05
CA PRO A 89 4.43 -18.37 10.24
C PRO A 89 4.04 -18.42 11.72
N GLY A 90 3.06 -17.60 12.12
CA GLY A 90 2.62 -17.49 13.52
C GLY A 90 3.57 -16.71 14.43
N GLY A 91 4.63 -16.12 13.90
CA GLY A 91 5.55 -15.28 14.65
C GLY A 91 4.93 -13.94 15.06
N ALA A 92 5.41 -13.39 16.18
CA ALA A 92 5.07 -12.03 16.58
C ALA A 92 5.81 -11.02 15.68
N HIS A 93 5.20 -9.86 15.49
CA HIS A 93 5.82 -8.73 14.79
C HIS A 93 6.01 -7.54 15.73
N PRO A 94 7.00 -6.67 15.46
CA PRO A 94 7.16 -5.45 16.23
C PRO A 94 6.04 -4.45 15.97
N ASP A 95 5.82 -3.54 16.91
CA ASP A 95 4.91 -2.40 16.75
C ASP A 95 5.50 -1.32 15.82
N LYS A 96 4.63 -0.40 15.36
CA LYS A 96 5.02 0.79 14.58
C LYS A 96 5.71 0.50 13.26
N ILE A 97 5.39 -0.63 12.64
CA ILE A 97 5.77 -0.99 11.27
C ILE A 97 4.66 -0.61 10.28
N ASP A 98 4.97 -0.60 8.99
CA ASP A 98 4.03 -0.28 7.93
C ASP A 98 3.34 -1.51 7.35
N GLY A 99 3.94 -2.67 7.52
CA GLY A 99 3.35 -3.93 7.11
C GLY A 99 4.15 -5.14 7.54
N VAL A 100 3.47 -6.28 7.51
CA VAL A 100 4.02 -7.59 7.82
C VAL A 100 3.97 -8.45 6.56
N LEU A 101 5.06 -9.14 6.26
CA LEU A 101 5.13 -10.12 5.17
C LEU A 101 5.71 -11.43 5.69
N PRO A 102 5.40 -12.57 5.07
CA PRO A 102 6.05 -13.83 5.39
C PRO A 102 7.56 -13.75 5.17
N ALA A 103 8.34 -14.34 6.08
CA ALA A 103 9.77 -14.52 5.88
C ALA A 103 10.01 -15.37 4.63
N PRO A 104 10.83 -14.91 3.66
CA PRO A 104 11.07 -15.65 2.44
C PRO A 104 11.84 -16.94 2.73
N ALA A 105 11.35 -18.06 2.19
CA ALA A 105 12.00 -19.35 2.30
C ALA A 105 12.97 -19.59 1.13
N ASP A 106 12.76 -18.96 0.00
CA ASP A 106 13.54 -19.09 -1.22
C ASP A 106 13.57 -17.78 -2.03
N ALA A 107 14.26 -17.80 -3.18
CA ALA A 107 14.41 -16.65 -4.06
C ALA A 107 13.07 -16.17 -4.66
N ILE A 108 12.12 -17.07 -4.86
CA ILE A 108 10.78 -16.72 -5.40
C ILE A 108 10.01 -15.93 -4.35
N ASP A 109 10.06 -16.36 -3.10
CA ASP A 109 9.39 -15.66 -2.00
C ASP A 109 10.05 -14.31 -1.71
N ALA A 110 11.39 -14.24 -1.71
CA ALA A 110 12.10 -12.96 -1.59
C ALA A 110 11.72 -11.99 -2.71
N ARG A 111 11.59 -12.47 -3.94
CA ARG A 111 11.14 -11.68 -5.08
C ARG A 111 9.72 -11.11 -4.86
N LYS A 112 8.78 -11.92 -4.36
CA LYS A 112 7.42 -11.45 -4.03
C LYS A 112 7.45 -10.32 -2.99
N VAL A 113 8.29 -10.46 -1.96
CA VAL A 113 8.45 -9.42 -0.93
C VAL A 113 9.00 -8.13 -1.56
N VAL A 114 10.04 -8.21 -2.39
CA VAL A 114 10.61 -7.06 -3.11
C VAL A 114 9.55 -6.40 -3.99
N ASP A 115 8.80 -7.16 -4.77
CA ASP A 115 7.76 -6.63 -5.67
C ASP A 115 6.64 -5.91 -4.89
N ILE A 116 6.23 -6.43 -3.72
CA ILE A 116 5.28 -5.78 -2.83
C ILE A 116 5.85 -4.45 -2.29
N CYS A 117 7.08 -4.45 -1.81
CA CYS A 117 7.75 -3.26 -1.30
C CYS A 117 7.89 -2.18 -2.37
N VAL A 118 8.32 -2.56 -3.58
CA VAL A 118 8.42 -1.64 -4.74
C VAL A 118 7.04 -1.06 -5.05
N ARG A 119 6.02 -1.91 -5.19
CA ARG A 119 4.65 -1.44 -5.48
C ARG A 119 4.14 -0.46 -4.44
N ALA A 120 4.43 -0.68 -3.16
CA ALA A 120 4.03 0.20 -2.06
C ALA A 120 4.75 1.55 -2.05
N LYS A 121 5.89 1.66 -2.72
CA LYS A 121 6.68 2.90 -2.86
C LYS A 121 6.47 3.60 -4.22
N MET A 122 5.86 2.91 -5.20
CA MET A 122 5.57 3.53 -6.49
C MET A 122 4.33 4.42 -6.41
N PRO A 123 4.36 5.58 -7.11
CA PRO A 123 3.24 6.50 -7.15
C PRO A 123 1.96 5.80 -7.67
N THR A 124 0.87 5.90 -6.93
CA THR A 124 -0.42 5.31 -7.29
C THR A 124 -1.48 6.38 -7.52
N GLN A 125 -2.10 6.37 -8.70
CA GLN A 125 -3.24 7.24 -9.02
C GLN A 125 -4.49 6.73 -8.30
N VAL A 126 -5.12 7.60 -7.51
CA VAL A 126 -6.33 7.29 -6.73
C VAL A 126 -7.45 8.26 -7.11
N LEU A 127 -8.63 7.73 -7.38
CA LEU A 127 -9.82 8.53 -7.64
C LEU A 127 -10.80 8.44 -6.47
N ILE A 128 -11.28 9.58 -5.97
CA ILE A 128 -12.39 9.66 -5.02
C ILE A 128 -13.63 10.06 -5.81
N ALA A 129 -14.62 9.18 -5.85
CA ALA A 129 -15.89 9.38 -6.55
C ALA A 129 -17.03 9.49 -5.52
N ALA A 130 -17.51 10.70 -5.24
CA ALA A 130 -18.61 10.97 -4.32
C ALA A 130 -19.25 12.31 -4.66
N ASP A 131 -20.56 12.45 -4.49
CA ASP A 131 -21.28 13.72 -4.67
C ASP A 131 -21.02 14.71 -3.54
N SER A 132 -20.88 14.22 -2.30
CA SER A 132 -20.60 15.01 -1.12
C SER A 132 -19.17 15.56 -1.12
N GLU A 133 -19.02 16.88 -1.22
CA GLU A 133 -17.74 17.58 -1.11
C GLU A 133 -17.07 17.33 0.25
N SER A 134 -17.85 17.32 1.33
CA SER A 134 -17.35 17.04 2.68
C SER A 134 -16.74 15.64 2.76
N LEU A 135 -17.39 14.63 2.15
CA LEU A 135 -16.86 13.27 2.11
C LEU A 135 -15.58 13.20 1.29
N ARG A 136 -15.55 13.81 0.10
CA ARG A 136 -14.32 13.86 -0.72
C ARG A 136 -13.17 14.50 0.05
N SER A 137 -13.42 15.66 0.71
CA SER A 137 -12.39 16.35 1.50
C SER A 137 -11.86 15.50 2.66
N VAL A 138 -12.72 14.74 3.35
CA VAL A 138 -12.29 13.84 4.45
C VAL A 138 -11.43 12.71 3.90
N VAL A 139 -11.90 12.02 2.85
CA VAL A 139 -11.14 10.90 2.24
C VAL A 139 -9.81 11.41 1.67
N HIS A 140 -9.81 12.54 0.99
CA HIS A 140 -8.62 13.17 0.45
C HIS A 140 -7.56 13.41 1.53
N LYS A 141 -7.96 14.05 2.65
CA LYS A 141 -7.05 14.32 3.78
C LYS A 141 -6.46 13.04 4.37
N ILE A 142 -7.25 11.98 4.47
CA ILE A 142 -6.76 10.69 4.96
C ILE A 142 -5.74 10.09 3.99
N LEU A 143 -6.04 10.11 2.69
CA LEU A 143 -5.17 9.53 1.66
C LEU A 143 -3.83 10.27 1.54
N ILE A 144 -3.82 11.61 1.50
CA ILE A 144 -2.57 12.39 1.42
C ILE A 144 -1.74 12.33 2.71
N ALA A 145 -2.35 12.02 3.85
CA ALA A 145 -1.65 11.80 5.12
C ALA A 145 -1.12 10.37 5.28
N SER A 146 -1.42 9.48 4.33
CA SER A 146 -0.95 8.10 4.37
C SER A 146 0.56 8.01 4.08
N ARG A 147 1.16 6.88 4.44
CA ARG A 147 2.57 6.58 4.19
C ARG A 147 2.88 6.19 2.75
N PHE A 148 1.84 5.93 1.94
CA PHE A 148 1.95 5.54 0.55
C PHE A 148 1.99 6.76 -0.36
N ASP A 149 2.71 6.67 -1.48
CA ASP A 149 2.77 7.75 -2.47
C ASP A 149 1.52 7.72 -3.34
N LEU A 150 0.54 8.58 -3.03
CA LEU A 150 -0.78 8.59 -3.66
C LEU A 150 -1.04 9.91 -4.36
N TYR A 151 -1.36 9.85 -5.66
CA TYR A 151 -1.85 10.98 -6.44
C TYR A 151 -3.38 10.96 -6.47
N VAL A 152 -3.98 11.79 -5.64
CA VAL A 152 -5.43 11.80 -5.42
C VAL A 152 -6.14 12.78 -6.33
N GLN A 153 -7.14 12.29 -7.07
CA GLN A 153 -8.06 13.11 -7.85
C GLN A 153 -9.50 12.88 -7.36
N GLU A 154 -10.39 13.85 -7.67
CA GLU A 154 -11.78 13.82 -7.20
C GLU A 154 -12.75 13.90 -8.36
N ALA A 155 -13.89 13.20 -8.25
CA ALA A 155 -15.03 13.28 -9.16
C ALA A 155 -16.32 13.46 -8.36
N ALA A 156 -17.14 14.44 -8.74
CA ALA A 156 -18.35 14.82 -8.02
C ALA A 156 -19.62 14.08 -8.48
N GLY A 157 -19.49 13.04 -9.31
CA GLY A 157 -20.64 12.29 -9.82
C GLY A 157 -20.24 11.22 -10.82
N ALA A 158 -21.18 10.37 -11.22
CA ALA A 158 -20.94 9.21 -12.08
C ALA A 158 -20.30 9.57 -13.43
N ALA A 159 -20.86 10.56 -14.13
CA ALA A 159 -20.34 10.96 -15.45
C ALA A 159 -18.88 11.46 -15.36
N SER A 160 -18.54 12.28 -14.38
CA SER A 160 -17.18 12.76 -14.17
C SER A 160 -16.23 11.65 -13.72
N THR A 161 -16.72 10.64 -13.01
CA THR A 161 -15.96 9.44 -12.63
C THR A 161 -15.55 8.66 -13.87
N LEU A 162 -16.48 8.30 -14.73
CA LEU A 162 -16.23 7.55 -15.95
C LEU A 162 -15.35 8.32 -16.94
N ASP A 163 -15.58 9.64 -17.08
CA ASP A 163 -14.75 10.51 -17.92
C ASP A 163 -13.28 10.53 -17.46
N ARG A 164 -13.02 10.64 -16.13
CA ARG A 164 -11.65 10.59 -15.59
C ARG A 164 -11.00 9.23 -15.79
N LEU A 165 -11.73 8.15 -15.55
CA LEU A 165 -11.22 6.78 -15.74
C LEU A 165 -10.88 6.47 -17.19
N SER A 166 -11.59 7.05 -18.15
CA SER A 166 -11.27 6.90 -19.57
C SER A 166 -10.00 7.63 -20.01
N LYS A 167 -9.59 8.68 -19.27
CA LYS A 167 -8.47 9.57 -19.62
C LYS A 167 -7.19 9.30 -18.85
N SER A 168 -7.26 8.61 -17.71
CA SER A 168 -6.13 8.42 -16.81
C SER A 168 -6.12 7.01 -16.23
N ASP A 169 -4.92 6.54 -15.90
CA ASP A 169 -4.70 5.19 -15.39
C ASP A 169 -4.74 5.18 -13.84
N PHE A 170 -5.94 5.02 -13.30
CA PHE A 170 -6.14 4.89 -11.87
C PHE A 170 -5.95 3.45 -11.42
N GLY A 171 -5.17 3.24 -10.36
CA GLY A 171 -5.04 1.93 -9.71
C GLY A 171 -6.15 1.66 -8.69
N LEU A 172 -6.71 2.72 -8.08
CA LEU A 172 -7.64 2.59 -6.97
C LEU A 172 -8.75 3.65 -7.05
N VAL A 173 -10.00 3.25 -6.82
CA VAL A 173 -11.17 4.13 -6.76
C VAL A 173 -11.89 3.96 -5.43
N PHE A 174 -12.08 5.05 -4.69
CA PHE A 174 -12.99 5.12 -3.55
C PHE A 174 -14.35 5.62 -4.05
N LEU A 175 -15.32 4.71 -4.16
CA LEU A 175 -16.63 4.98 -4.75
C LEU A 175 -17.71 5.11 -3.69
N ASP A 176 -18.40 6.25 -3.65
CA ASP A 176 -19.59 6.38 -2.83
C ASP A 176 -20.77 5.61 -3.42
N HIS A 177 -21.39 4.78 -2.59
CA HIS A 177 -22.59 4.05 -2.98
C HIS A 177 -23.79 4.97 -3.24
N ASN A 178 -23.89 6.07 -2.52
CA ASN A 178 -25.04 6.98 -2.53
C ASN A 178 -24.76 8.22 -3.39
N MET A 179 -24.63 8.04 -4.71
CA MET A 179 -24.55 9.17 -5.63
C MET A 179 -25.88 9.38 -6.36
N PRO A 180 -26.38 10.63 -6.50
CA PRO A 180 -27.61 10.93 -7.22
C PRO A 180 -27.57 10.47 -8.68
N GLY A 181 -28.69 9.93 -9.16
CA GLY A 181 -28.92 9.61 -10.57
C GLY A 181 -28.54 8.20 -11.01
N LEU A 182 -27.60 7.54 -10.34
CA LEU A 182 -27.25 6.13 -10.56
C LEU A 182 -26.99 5.47 -9.20
N ASN A 183 -27.43 4.24 -9.04
CA ASN A 183 -27.02 3.48 -7.84
C ASN A 183 -25.53 3.05 -7.98
N GLY A 184 -24.86 2.89 -6.85
CA GLY A 184 -23.43 2.54 -6.85
C GLY A 184 -23.11 1.24 -7.60
N ALA A 185 -24.10 0.38 -7.84
CA ALA A 185 -23.96 -0.84 -8.62
C ALA A 185 -23.82 -0.56 -10.11
N ASP A 186 -24.63 0.35 -10.66
CA ASP A 186 -24.59 0.72 -12.08
C ASP A 186 -23.30 1.49 -12.39
N ILE A 187 -22.85 2.30 -11.43
CA ILE A 187 -21.57 3.01 -11.56
C ILE A 187 -20.40 2.02 -11.53
N LEU A 188 -20.43 1.02 -10.65
CA LEU A 188 -19.41 -0.02 -10.57
C LEU A 188 -19.31 -0.80 -11.89
N GLU A 189 -20.44 -1.15 -12.50
CA GLU A 189 -20.48 -1.79 -13.83
C GLU A 189 -19.84 -0.90 -14.89
N GLY A 190 -20.24 0.36 -14.98
CA GLY A 190 -19.62 1.31 -15.90
C GLY A 190 -18.13 1.52 -15.67
N ILE A 191 -17.68 1.50 -14.40
CA ILE A 191 -16.24 1.55 -14.07
C ILE A 191 -15.53 0.30 -14.63
N LYS A 192 -16.10 -0.89 -14.42
CA LYS A 192 -15.49 -2.14 -14.88
C LYS A 192 -15.51 -2.30 -16.40
N ASP A 193 -16.51 -1.73 -17.09
CA ASP A 193 -16.54 -1.67 -18.54
C ASP A 193 -15.42 -0.79 -19.12
N VAL A 194 -15.13 0.35 -18.47
CA VAL A 194 -14.07 1.28 -18.92
C VAL A 194 -12.70 0.82 -18.47
N ARG A 195 -12.58 0.30 -17.25
CA ARG A 195 -11.32 -0.11 -16.59
C ARG A 195 -11.52 -1.41 -15.81
N PRO A 196 -11.46 -2.58 -16.45
CA PRO A 196 -11.67 -3.87 -15.80
C PRO A 196 -10.72 -4.13 -14.61
N ASP A 197 -9.48 -3.67 -14.74
CA ASP A 197 -8.39 -3.94 -13.76
C ASP A 197 -8.36 -2.97 -12.58
N VAL A 198 -9.13 -1.85 -12.63
CA VAL A 198 -9.11 -0.87 -11.53
C VAL A 198 -9.68 -1.48 -10.25
N THR A 199 -8.99 -1.25 -9.15
CA THR A 199 -9.45 -1.70 -7.83
C THR A 199 -10.49 -0.73 -7.28
N VAL A 200 -11.67 -1.24 -6.87
CA VAL A 200 -12.76 -0.41 -6.34
C VAL A 200 -13.00 -0.70 -4.86
N VAL A 201 -12.98 0.36 -4.06
CA VAL A 201 -13.37 0.38 -2.65
C VAL A 201 -14.71 1.10 -2.53
N MET A 202 -15.73 0.40 -2.07
CA MET A 202 -17.07 0.96 -1.91
C MET A 202 -17.25 1.61 -0.55
N MET A 203 -17.68 2.87 -0.51
CA MET A 203 -18.02 3.59 0.71
C MET A 203 -19.55 3.61 0.89
N SER A 204 -20.10 3.09 1.99
CA SER A 204 -21.55 3.00 2.20
C SER A 204 -21.96 3.18 3.65
N SER A 205 -23.10 3.82 3.88
CA SER A 205 -23.74 3.94 5.21
C SER A 205 -24.58 2.72 5.56
N THR A 206 -24.97 1.89 4.59
CA THR A 206 -25.79 0.71 4.75
C THR A 206 -24.97 -0.58 4.57
N LEU A 207 -25.25 -1.59 5.40
CA LEU A 207 -24.76 -2.93 5.14
C LEU A 207 -25.47 -3.44 3.87
N MET A 208 -24.68 -3.67 2.83
CA MET A 208 -25.18 -4.16 1.54
C MET A 208 -25.66 -5.61 1.68
N ARG A 209 -26.90 -5.78 2.12
CA ARG A 209 -27.57 -7.07 2.25
C ARG A 209 -28.67 -7.16 1.20
N GLY A 210 -28.57 -8.12 0.27
CA GLY A 210 -29.63 -8.41 -0.69
C GLY A 210 -29.13 -9.13 -1.94
N ALA A 211 -30.06 -9.80 -2.63
CA ALA A 211 -29.75 -10.61 -3.82
C ALA A 211 -29.16 -9.77 -4.98
N ALA A 212 -29.55 -8.49 -5.08
CA ALA A 212 -29.08 -7.59 -6.14
C ALA A 212 -27.59 -7.23 -6.04
N TRP A 213 -26.98 -7.35 -4.84
CA TRP A 213 -25.57 -7.03 -4.59
C TRP A 213 -24.63 -8.22 -4.62
N ARG A 214 -25.16 -9.45 -4.49
CA ARG A 214 -24.33 -10.66 -4.42
C ARG A 214 -23.41 -10.87 -5.61
N PRO A 215 -23.83 -10.67 -6.87
CA PRO A 215 -22.93 -10.82 -8.02
C PRO A 215 -21.84 -9.76 -8.08
N ARG A 216 -22.14 -8.54 -7.63
CA ARG A 216 -21.26 -7.36 -7.74
C ARG A 216 -20.32 -7.19 -6.53
N LEU A 217 -20.57 -7.89 -5.44
CA LEU A 217 -19.66 -7.95 -4.29
C LEU A 217 -18.30 -8.56 -4.66
N SER A 218 -18.27 -9.48 -5.63
CA SER A 218 -17.02 -10.08 -6.13
C SER A 218 -16.17 -9.12 -6.95
N GLU A 219 -16.74 -8.03 -7.47
CA GLU A 219 -16.05 -7.00 -8.25
C GLU A 219 -15.50 -5.86 -7.37
N THR A 220 -15.88 -5.86 -6.09
CA THR A 220 -15.47 -4.87 -5.10
C THR A 220 -14.36 -5.41 -4.24
N PHE A 221 -13.23 -4.70 -4.20
CA PHE A 221 -12.07 -5.10 -3.40
C PHE A 221 -12.30 -5.02 -1.90
N ALA A 222 -12.93 -3.92 -1.45
CA ALA A 222 -13.22 -3.67 -0.04
C ALA A 222 -14.46 -2.79 0.14
N PHE A 223 -15.04 -2.85 1.35
CA PHE A 223 -16.13 -1.98 1.78
C PHE A 223 -15.71 -1.16 2.99
N LEU A 224 -15.91 0.15 2.91
CA LEU A 224 -15.78 1.08 4.02
C LEU A 224 -17.18 1.48 4.49
N LYS A 225 -17.52 1.04 5.71
CA LYS A 225 -18.80 1.42 6.33
C LYS A 225 -18.69 2.82 6.90
N LYS A 226 -19.56 3.72 6.46
CA LYS A 226 -19.66 5.09 7.02
C LYS A 226 -20.36 5.07 8.39
N PRO A 227 -19.88 5.80 9.41
CA PRO A 227 -18.62 6.56 9.40
C PRO A 227 -17.40 5.62 9.48
N PHE A 228 -16.32 5.97 8.78
CA PHE A 228 -15.02 5.28 8.83
C PHE A 228 -13.92 6.25 9.29
N TYR A 229 -12.83 5.70 9.79
CA TYR A 229 -11.71 6.41 10.37
C TYR A 229 -10.44 6.21 9.53
N PRO A 230 -9.38 7.00 9.78
CA PRO A 230 -8.09 6.83 9.08
C PRO A 230 -7.55 5.39 9.13
N ALA A 231 -7.71 4.69 10.25
CA ALA A 231 -7.27 3.30 10.39
C ALA A 231 -8.00 2.33 9.43
N ASP A 232 -9.30 2.57 9.14
CA ASP A 232 -10.06 1.73 8.21
C ASP A 232 -9.55 1.91 6.78
N VAL A 233 -9.22 3.14 6.38
CA VAL A 233 -8.63 3.45 5.07
C VAL A 233 -7.22 2.88 4.97
N ASP A 234 -6.41 3.01 6.03
CA ASP A 234 -5.06 2.46 6.09
C ASP A 234 -5.06 0.93 5.91
N ALA A 235 -5.97 0.23 6.58
CA ALA A 235 -6.14 -1.23 6.42
C ALA A 235 -6.49 -1.62 4.97
N VAL A 236 -7.31 -0.82 4.29
CA VAL A 236 -7.64 -1.02 2.86
C VAL A 236 -6.40 -0.80 2.00
N LEU A 237 -5.62 0.25 2.24
CA LEU A 237 -4.39 0.55 1.49
C LEU A 237 -3.33 -0.55 1.71
N GLN A 238 -3.12 -0.99 2.94
CA GLN A 238 -2.20 -2.10 3.23
C GLN A 238 -2.59 -3.34 2.42
N ARG A 239 -3.86 -3.74 2.48
CA ARG A 239 -4.37 -4.87 1.70
C ARG A 239 -4.21 -4.67 0.19
N TYR A 240 -4.44 -3.45 -0.32
CA TYR A 240 -4.26 -3.11 -1.74
C TYR A 240 -2.81 -3.32 -2.18
N PHE A 241 -1.85 -2.89 -1.37
CA PHE A 241 -0.43 -3.10 -1.66
C PHE A 241 0.06 -4.52 -1.36
N GLY A 242 -0.75 -5.39 -0.75
CA GLY A 242 -0.40 -6.76 -0.41
C GLY A 242 0.33 -6.90 0.93
N LEU A 243 0.25 -5.85 1.76
CA LEU A 243 0.77 -5.85 3.13
C LEU A 243 -0.29 -6.40 4.09
N SER A 244 0.11 -7.20 5.07
CA SER A 244 -0.74 -7.49 6.23
C SER A 244 -0.54 -6.36 7.25
N GLY A 245 -1.64 -5.83 7.77
CA GLY A 245 -1.57 -4.83 8.84
C GLY A 245 -1.05 -5.46 10.14
N PRO A 246 -0.37 -4.68 11.00
CA PRO A 246 -0.18 -5.07 12.38
C PRO A 246 -1.58 -5.25 13.02
N GLN A 247 -1.84 -6.45 13.57
CA GLN A 247 -3.09 -6.76 14.27
C GLN A 247 -3.06 -6.17 15.68
#